data_8db86aa62964e1f3e567ca03c1333ab0
#
_entry.id   8db86aa62964e1f3e567ca03c1333ab0
#
_cell.length_a   1.000
_cell.length_b   1.000
_cell.length_c   1.000
_cell.angle_alpha   90.00
_cell.angle_beta   90.00
_cell.angle_gamma   90.00
#
_symmetry.space_group_name_H-M   'P 1'
#
loop_
_entity.id
_entity.type
_entity.pdbx_description
1 polymer ?
#
loop_
_entity_poly.entity_id
_entity_poly.type
_entity_poly.pdbx_seq_one_letter_code
_entity_poly.pdbx_strand_id
1 'polypeptide(L)'
;MEVIAGKMVFGGDCIAENSEKKIFIPYTIPGEKVEIEIEKDFKDYSVAKNLNIIEKSRYRTVPFCPYYGKCGGCNLQHIEPEFQRQLRVQTLKDAFFREGIEVPQIQIVSGTDKGYRARFQLHDGGLMGKRSNEIIPIDQCPCATEEVNKYLKEIPFTERPKGRIHIFGSKNIASIPDGFDKIVVAEQSEKKQIPIKNNGKKQKKAKARYEGTFSESRSACTVKILDKSITFDALGFFQSNLEVLEKSIPLITGGISGKNVLDMYSGAGTFSVFLADSFENIVLVEHNKSAVVYAEQNLAEKKHKSFGVSGDVWVKYHAETCIKECGNF
;
A
#
# COMPACT_ATOMS: atom_id res chain seq x y z
N MET A 1 -16.45 -9.17 27.70
CA MET A 1 -17.66 -8.31 27.69
C MET A 1 -18.37 -8.43 26.36
N GLU A 2 -19.70 -8.31 26.33
CA GLU A 2 -20.47 -8.30 25.08
C GLU A 2 -20.64 -6.87 24.57
N VAL A 3 -20.44 -6.69 23.27
CA VAL A 3 -20.62 -5.39 22.58
C VAL A 3 -21.20 -5.60 21.18
N ILE A 4 -21.76 -4.55 20.60
CA ILE A 4 -22.13 -4.51 19.18
C ILE A 4 -20.98 -3.85 18.41
N ALA A 5 -20.53 -4.52 17.36
CA ALA A 5 -19.56 -3.97 16.43
C ALA A 5 -20.25 -2.89 15.57
N GLY A 6 -19.85 -1.65 15.76
CA GLY A 6 -20.35 -0.51 14.99
C GLY A 6 -19.58 -0.33 13.67
N LYS A 7 -19.39 0.91 13.23
CA LYS A 7 -18.79 1.21 11.94
C LYS A 7 -17.36 0.68 11.79
N MET A 8 -17.06 0.21 10.59
CA MET A 8 -15.70 -0.13 10.18
C MET A 8 -14.86 1.12 9.94
N VAL A 9 -13.59 1.05 10.32
CA VAL A 9 -12.60 2.12 10.09
C VAL A 9 -11.47 1.66 9.18
N PHE A 10 -10.57 2.58 8.81
CA PHE A 10 -9.36 2.25 8.08
C PHE A 10 -8.58 1.12 8.79
N GLY A 11 -8.14 0.13 8.01
CA GLY A 11 -7.51 -1.07 8.55
C GLY A 11 -8.47 -2.25 8.80
N GLY A 12 -9.79 -2.02 8.71
CA GLY A 12 -10.81 -3.08 8.72
C GLY A 12 -11.26 -3.51 10.13
N ASP A 13 -10.88 -2.80 11.17
CA ASP A 13 -11.47 -3.02 12.49
C ASP A 13 -12.81 -2.28 12.62
N CYS A 14 -13.74 -2.80 13.40
CA CYS A 14 -14.93 -2.06 13.80
C CYS A 14 -14.71 -1.35 15.14
N ILE A 15 -15.47 -0.28 15.39
CA ILE A 15 -15.51 0.39 16.70
C ILE A 15 -16.74 -0.11 17.44
N ALA A 16 -16.61 -0.47 18.74
CA ALA A 16 -17.75 -0.82 19.56
C ALA A 16 -18.74 0.34 19.66
N GLU A 17 -20.05 0.04 19.53
CA GLU A 17 -21.10 1.02 19.75
C GLU A 17 -21.28 1.32 21.25
N ASN A 18 -21.79 2.52 21.54
CA ASN A 18 -22.20 2.95 22.89
C ASN A 18 -21.13 2.81 23.98
N SER A 19 -19.84 2.78 23.60
CA SER A 19 -18.75 2.80 24.56
C SER A 19 -18.27 4.23 24.80
N GLU A 20 -18.04 4.61 26.06
CA GLU A 20 -17.46 5.92 26.43
C GLU A 20 -16.09 6.13 25.79
N LYS A 21 -15.32 5.04 25.70
CA LYS A 21 -13.99 4.98 25.08
C LYS A 21 -14.06 4.17 23.79
N LYS A 22 -13.40 4.62 22.72
CA LYS A 22 -13.34 3.90 21.45
C LYS A 22 -12.65 2.56 21.62
N ILE A 23 -13.33 1.46 21.33
CA ILE A 23 -12.79 0.11 21.39
C ILE A 23 -12.71 -0.43 19.95
N PHE A 24 -11.50 -0.67 19.45
CA PHE A 24 -11.27 -1.26 18.14
C PHE A 24 -11.31 -2.77 18.21
N ILE A 25 -12.18 -3.39 17.42
CA ILE A 25 -12.45 -4.83 17.41
C ILE A 25 -12.07 -5.39 16.05
N PRO A 26 -10.98 -6.16 15.96
CA PRO A 26 -10.57 -6.78 14.70
C PRO A 26 -11.49 -7.93 14.29
N TYR A 27 -11.56 -8.20 12.98
CA TYR A 27 -12.26 -9.34 12.40
C TYR A 27 -13.76 -9.39 12.68
N THR A 28 -14.37 -8.22 12.85
CA THR A 28 -15.82 -8.07 13.02
C THR A 28 -16.44 -7.34 11.82
N ILE A 29 -17.76 -7.46 11.71
CA ILE A 29 -18.58 -6.81 10.68
C ILE A 29 -19.58 -5.89 11.41
N PRO A 30 -19.86 -4.67 10.88
CA PRO A 30 -20.86 -3.80 11.47
C PRO A 30 -22.19 -4.51 11.72
N GLY A 31 -22.76 -4.33 12.92
CA GLY A 31 -24.00 -4.94 13.37
C GLY A 31 -23.84 -6.31 14.05
N GLU A 32 -22.65 -6.89 14.10
CA GLU A 32 -22.42 -8.14 14.82
C GLU A 32 -22.40 -7.92 16.33
N LYS A 33 -23.05 -8.82 17.09
CA LYS A 33 -22.88 -8.92 18.52
C LYS A 33 -21.74 -9.86 18.84
N VAL A 34 -20.75 -9.37 19.60
CA VAL A 34 -19.50 -10.07 19.83
C VAL A 34 -19.10 -10.06 21.29
N GLU A 35 -18.44 -11.13 21.72
CA GLU A 35 -17.76 -11.19 22.99
C GLU A 35 -16.30 -10.80 22.81
N ILE A 36 -15.84 -9.82 23.59
CA ILE A 36 -14.49 -9.27 23.49
C ILE A 36 -13.76 -9.27 24.84
N GLU A 37 -12.43 -9.26 24.74
CA GLU A 37 -11.50 -9.00 25.83
C GLU A 37 -10.60 -7.82 25.43
N ILE A 38 -10.36 -6.88 26.35
CA ILE A 38 -9.42 -5.79 26.11
C ILE A 38 -7.99 -6.34 26.13
N GLU A 39 -7.32 -6.26 25.00
CA GLU A 39 -5.93 -6.72 24.82
C GLU A 39 -4.93 -5.60 25.14
N LYS A 40 -5.24 -4.37 24.70
CA LYS A 40 -4.41 -3.19 24.95
C LYS A 40 -5.29 -2.01 25.31
N ASP A 41 -4.94 -1.34 26.41
CA ASP A 41 -5.66 -0.17 26.87
C ASP A 41 -4.75 1.07 26.83
N PHE A 42 -5.16 2.08 26.05
CA PHE A 42 -4.48 3.36 25.91
C PHE A 42 -5.35 4.47 26.51
N LYS A 43 -4.82 5.67 26.66
CA LYS A 43 -5.54 6.79 27.25
C LYS A 43 -6.87 7.09 26.51
N ASP A 44 -6.83 7.15 25.19
CA ASP A 44 -7.94 7.64 24.36
C ASP A 44 -8.72 6.53 23.64
N TYR A 45 -8.19 5.31 23.60
CA TYR A 45 -8.81 4.16 22.94
C TYR A 45 -8.31 2.85 23.51
N SER A 46 -9.04 1.78 23.22
CA SER A 46 -8.62 0.40 23.54
C SER A 46 -8.64 -0.46 22.30
N VAL A 47 -7.84 -1.52 22.30
CA VAL A 47 -7.84 -2.56 21.28
C VAL A 47 -8.29 -3.85 21.92
N ALA A 48 -9.31 -4.46 21.38
CA ALA A 48 -9.86 -5.70 21.88
C ALA A 48 -9.44 -6.90 21.03
N LYS A 49 -9.45 -8.05 21.65
CA LYS A 49 -9.47 -9.35 21.00
C LYS A 49 -10.91 -9.81 20.88
N ASN A 50 -11.32 -10.22 19.69
CA ASN A 50 -12.61 -10.86 19.48
C ASN A 50 -12.50 -12.32 19.92
N LEU A 51 -13.26 -12.69 20.94
CA LEU A 51 -13.29 -14.07 21.48
C LEU A 51 -14.33 -14.93 20.78
N ASN A 52 -15.54 -14.37 20.56
CA ASN A 52 -16.65 -15.08 19.97
C ASN A 52 -17.62 -14.15 19.24
N ILE A 53 -18.21 -14.62 18.15
CA ILE A 53 -19.29 -13.94 17.43
C ILE A 53 -20.62 -14.53 17.92
N ILE A 54 -21.37 -13.79 18.71
CA ILE A 54 -22.66 -14.22 19.28
C ILE A 54 -23.74 -14.16 18.20
N GLU A 55 -23.85 -13.01 17.52
CA GLU A 55 -24.78 -12.80 16.42
C GLU A 55 -24.01 -12.44 15.16
N LYS A 56 -24.06 -13.33 14.16
CA LYS A 56 -23.31 -13.20 12.91
C LYS A 56 -24.03 -12.31 11.90
N SER A 57 -23.30 -11.46 11.21
CA SER A 57 -23.79 -10.78 10.02
C SER A 57 -24.05 -11.79 8.89
N ARG A 58 -25.11 -11.55 8.10
CA ARG A 58 -25.41 -12.31 6.88
C ARG A 58 -24.28 -12.25 5.83
N TYR A 59 -23.43 -11.23 5.91
CA TYR A 59 -22.29 -11.03 5.02
C TYR A 59 -21.00 -11.69 5.51
N ARG A 60 -21.06 -12.46 6.60
CA ARG A 60 -19.90 -13.19 7.09
C ARG A 60 -19.67 -14.45 6.27
N THR A 61 -18.42 -14.59 5.80
CA THR A 61 -17.99 -15.78 5.06
C THR A 61 -16.77 -16.43 5.72
N VAL A 62 -16.48 -17.65 5.28
CA VAL A 62 -15.28 -18.37 5.73
C VAL A 62 -14.07 -17.87 4.96
N PRO A 63 -13.02 -17.37 5.64
CA PRO A 63 -11.79 -16.99 4.98
C PRO A 63 -11.16 -18.14 4.20
N PHE A 64 -10.76 -17.87 2.97
CA PHE A 64 -10.15 -18.87 2.10
C PHE A 64 -8.64 -19.11 2.38
N CYS A 65 -8.00 -18.23 3.15
CA CYS A 65 -6.58 -18.33 3.47
C CYS A 65 -6.36 -19.06 4.79
N PRO A 66 -5.55 -20.14 4.85
CA PRO A 66 -5.30 -20.88 6.08
C PRO A 66 -4.52 -20.07 7.13
N TYR A 67 -3.83 -19.01 6.70
CA TYR A 67 -3.07 -18.10 7.59
C TYR A 67 -3.89 -16.89 8.04
N TYR A 68 -5.18 -16.81 7.68
CA TYR A 68 -6.03 -15.69 8.07
C TYR A 68 -6.16 -15.60 9.60
N GLY A 69 -6.07 -14.40 10.14
CA GLY A 69 -6.08 -14.16 11.58
C GLY A 69 -4.71 -14.27 12.25
N LYS A 70 -3.75 -14.98 11.65
CA LYS A 70 -2.34 -15.04 12.10
C LYS A 70 -1.47 -14.07 11.31
N CYS A 71 -1.44 -14.21 9.99
CA CYS A 71 -0.74 -13.32 9.08
C CYS A 71 -1.37 -11.93 9.05
N GLY A 72 -0.54 -10.89 9.12
CA GLY A 72 -0.98 -9.48 9.09
C GLY A 72 -1.36 -8.94 7.70
N GLY A 73 -1.30 -9.78 6.65
CA GLY A 73 -1.47 -9.33 5.27
C GLY A 73 -2.90 -9.07 4.82
N CYS A 74 -3.91 -9.66 5.49
CA CYS A 74 -5.32 -9.57 5.13
C CYS A 74 -6.21 -9.31 6.35
N ASN A 75 -7.16 -8.39 6.21
CA ASN A 75 -8.05 -7.99 7.31
C ASN A 75 -9.52 -8.28 7.06
N LEU A 76 -9.95 -8.53 5.82
CA LEU A 76 -11.37 -8.53 5.44
C LEU A 76 -11.87 -9.85 4.84
N GLN A 77 -11.08 -10.93 4.80
CA GLN A 77 -11.51 -12.20 4.16
C GLN A 77 -12.71 -12.88 4.84
N HIS A 78 -13.09 -12.45 6.03
CA HIS A 78 -14.29 -12.91 6.74
C HIS A 78 -15.56 -12.18 6.26
N ILE A 79 -15.46 -11.27 5.32
CA ILE A 79 -16.55 -10.47 4.78
C ILE A 79 -16.76 -10.83 3.32
N GLU A 80 -17.99 -10.97 2.89
CA GLU A 80 -18.36 -11.16 1.48
C GLU A 80 -17.75 -10.05 0.60
N PRO A 81 -17.13 -10.35 -0.56
CA PRO A 81 -16.37 -9.36 -1.36
C PRO A 81 -17.18 -8.12 -1.75
N GLU A 82 -18.46 -8.29 -2.12
CA GLU A 82 -19.29 -7.14 -2.48
C GLU A 82 -19.55 -6.23 -1.27
N PHE A 83 -19.78 -6.81 -0.11
CA PHE A 83 -19.97 -6.02 1.11
C PHE A 83 -18.67 -5.36 1.58
N GLN A 84 -17.51 -5.97 1.34
CA GLN A 84 -16.20 -5.28 1.56
C GLN A 84 -16.11 -3.99 0.77
N ARG A 85 -16.55 -3.97 -0.49
CA ARG A 85 -16.53 -2.78 -1.37
C ARG A 85 -17.42 -1.68 -0.79
N GLN A 86 -18.63 -2.02 -0.37
CA GLN A 86 -19.57 -1.08 0.26
C GLN A 86 -18.98 -0.48 1.54
N LEU A 87 -18.39 -1.31 2.42
CA LEU A 87 -17.76 -0.85 3.65
C LEU A 87 -16.55 0.08 3.38
N ARG A 88 -15.76 -0.19 2.34
CA ARG A 88 -14.65 0.69 1.95
C ARG A 88 -15.14 2.05 1.46
N VAL A 89 -16.20 2.08 0.65
CA VAL A 89 -16.84 3.35 0.22
C VAL A 89 -17.36 4.11 1.42
N GLN A 90 -18.05 3.43 2.36
CA GLN A 90 -18.56 4.08 3.57
C GLN A 90 -17.42 4.64 4.43
N THR A 91 -16.34 3.87 4.62
CA THR A 91 -15.17 4.32 5.39
C THR A 91 -14.54 5.57 4.76
N LEU A 92 -14.48 5.66 3.43
CA LEU A 92 -13.97 6.82 2.72
C LEU A 92 -14.90 8.03 2.91
N LYS A 93 -16.23 7.85 2.70
CA LYS A 93 -17.22 8.90 2.94
C LYS A 93 -17.15 9.44 4.37
N ASP A 94 -17.05 8.56 5.36
CA ASP A 94 -16.91 8.94 6.77
C ASP A 94 -15.64 9.77 7.05
N ALA A 95 -14.56 9.48 6.33
CA ALA A 95 -13.31 10.24 6.48
C ALA A 95 -13.47 11.66 5.94
N PHE A 96 -14.03 11.85 4.77
CA PHE A 96 -14.30 13.16 4.19
C PHE A 96 -15.34 13.96 4.97
N PHE A 97 -16.42 13.30 5.39
CA PHE A 97 -17.47 13.93 6.19
C PHE A 97 -16.94 14.55 7.50
N ARG A 98 -15.96 13.90 8.15
CA ARG A 98 -15.31 14.45 9.36
C ARG A 98 -14.57 15.77 9.10
N GLU A 99 -14.10 15.98 7.90
CA GLU A 99 -13.42 17.22 7.45
C GLU A 99 -14.42 18.23 6.85
N GLY A 100 -15.73 17.97 6.93
CA GLY A 100 -16.75 18.83 6.35
C GLY A 100 -16.81 18.81 4.81
N ILE A 101 -16.23 17.78 4.18
CA ILE A 101 -16.18 17.64 2.72
C ILE A 101 -17.25 16.66 2.28
N GLU A 102 -18.15 17.14 1.44
CA GLU A 102 -19.11 16.29 0.74
C GLU A 102 -18.42 15.66 -0.48
N VAL A 103 -18.56 14.34 -0.61
CA VAL A 103 -17.98 13.62 -1.75
C VAL A 103 -19.05 13.22 -2.74
N PRO A 104 -18.76 13.34 -4.06
CA PRO A 104 -19.68 12.89 -5.11
C PRO A 104 -19.84 11.37 -5.08
N GLN A 105 -20.61 10.83 -6.01
CA GLN A 105 -20.74 9.39 -6.17
C GLN A 105 -19.37 8.76 -6.43
N ILE A 106 -19.00 7.78 -5.58
CA ILE A 106 -17.74 7.07 -5.69
C ILE A 106 -17.92 5.87 -6.61
N GLN A 107 -17.13 5.82 -7.67
CA GLN A 107 -17.03 4.64 -8.55
C GLN A 107 -16.06 3.63 -7.93
N ILE A 108 -16.40 2.35 -8.06
CA ILE A 108 -15.59 1.26 -7.54
C ILE A 108 -14.93 0.51 -8.69
N VAL A 109 -13.62 0.43 -8.66
CA VAL A 109 -12.86 -0.45 -9.54
C VAL A 109 -12.41 -1.67 -8.75
N SER A 110 -12.73 -2.85 -9.23
CA SER A 110 -12.38 -4.11 -8.58
C SER A 110 -11.75 -5.10 -9.54
N GLY A 111 -10.98 -6.01 -8.98
CA GLY A 111 -10.34 -7.13 -9.66
C GLY A 111 -10.70 -8.45 -9.01
N THR A 112 -9.91 -9.47 -9.30
CA THR A 112 -10.02 -10.81 -8.70
C THR A 112 -9.71 -10.77 -7.20
N ASP A 113 -10.35 -11.65 -6.43
CA ASP A 113 -10.14 -11.74 -4.98
C ASP A 113 -8.91 -12.59 -4.61
N LYS A 114 -8.36 -13.34 -5.57
CA LYS A 114 -7.20 -14.21 -5.42
C LYS A 114 -6.19 -13.98 -6.54
N GLY A 115 -4.92 -14.33 -6.30
CA GLY A 115 -3.90 -14.30 -7.34
C GLY A 115 -3.51 -12.91 -7.87
N TYR A 116 -3.88 -11.83 -7.18
CA TYR A 116 -3.70 -10.47 -7.66
C TYR A 116 -2.46 -9.76 -7.15
N ARG A 117 -1.93 -10.19 -5.99
CA ARG A 117 -0.90 -9.44 -5.27
C ARG A 117 0.48 -9.77 -5.79
N ALA A 118 1.07 -8.84 -6.51
CA ALA A 118 2.38 -8.97 -7.10
C ALA A 118 3.55 -8.62 -6.14
N ARG A 119 3.31 -7.79 -5.11
CA ARG A 119 4.35 -7.27 -4.23
C ARG A 119 4.23 -7.78 -2.81
N PHE A 120 5.34 -8.30 -2.29
CA PHE A 120 5.48 -8.78 -0.92
C PHE A 120 6.72 -8.21 -0.25
N GLN A 121 6.67 -8.16 1.07
CA GLN A 121 7.80 -7.91 1.93
C GLN A 121 7.87 -9.04 2.94
N LEU A 122 8.93 -9.84 2.86
CA LEU A 122 9.20 -10.88 3.83
C LEU A 122 10.13 -10.37 4.93
N HIS A 123 10.01 -10.95 6.09
CA HIS A 123 10.90 -10.76 7.22
C HIS A 123 11.40 -12.13 7.66
N ASP A 124 12.72 -12.31 7.65
CA ASP A 124 13.37 -13.59 7.96
C ASP A 124 12.74 -14.79 7.23
N GLY A 125 12.34 -14.57 5.97
CA GLY A 125 11.77 -15.58 5.09
C GLY A 125 10.25 -15.76 5.19
N GLY A 126 9.55 -15.13 6.14
CA GLY A 126 8.10 -15.23 6.34
C GLY A 126 7.36 -13.88 6.30
N LEU A 127 6.08 -13.90 6.59
CA LEU A 127 5.27 -12.70 6.75
C LEU A 127 5.12 -12.34 8.23
N MET A 128 5.00 -11.06 8.53
CA MET A 128 4.74 -10.64 9.90
C MET A 128 3.31 -10.96 10.32
N GLY A 129 3.17 -11.39 11.56
CA GLY A 129 1.89 -11.57 12.22
C GLY A 129 1.15 -10.24 12.41
N LYS A 130 -0.17 -10.33 12.58
CA LYS A 130 -1.00 -9.12 12.79
C LYS A 130 -0.63 -8.46 14.12
N ARG A 131 -0.20 -7.20 14.04
CA ARG A 131 0.19 -6.37 15.22
C ARG A 131 1.24 -7.02 16.13
N SER A 132 2.06 -7.92 15.59
CA SER A 132 3.13 -8.61 16.30
C SER A 132 4.41 -8.63 15.49
N ASN A 133 5.52 -9.00 16.15
CA ASN A 133 6.81 -9.26 15.49
C ASN A 133 6.99 -10.77 15.19
N GLU A 134 5.95 -11.56 15.38
CA GLU A 134 5.97 -12.99 15.05
C GLU A 134 6.13 -13.17 13.54
N ILE A 135 7.04 -14.04 13.13
CA ILE A 135 7.23 -14.40 11.74
C ILE A 135 6.38 -15.63 11.43
N ILE A 136 5.45 -15.47 10.51
CA ILE A 136 4.57 -16.54 10.06
C ILE A 136 5.21 -17.21 8.85
N PRO A 137 5.67 -18.45 8.98
CA PRO A 137 6.17 -19.22 7.84
C PRO A 137 5.03 -19.52 6.88
N ILE A 138 5.24 -19.19 5.62
CA ILE A 138 4.26 -19.48 4.56
C ILE A 138 4.97 -20.17 3.40
N ASP A 139 4.31 -21.11 2.77
CA ASP A 139 4.72 -21.79 1.55
C ASP A 139 3.86 -21.37 0.34
N GLN A 140 2.73 -20.73 0.60
CA GLN A 140 1.84 -20.16 -0.41
C GLN A 140 1.00 -19.03 0.18
N CYS A 141 0.54 -18.13 -0.70
CA CYS A 141 -0.42 -17.10 -0.35
C CYS A 141 -1.54 -17.05 -1.40
N PRO A 142 -2.80 -17.34 -1.05
CA PRO A 142 -3.89 -17.34 -2.04
C PRO A 142 -4.13 -16.00 -2.73
N CYS A 143 -3.67 -14.88 -2.13
CA CYS A 143 -3.74 -13.56 -2.76
C CYS A 143 -2.54 -13.26 -3.68
N ALA A 144 -1.44 -14.00 -3.57
CA ALA A 144 -0.23 -13.78 -4.36
C ALA A 144 -0.41 -14.20 -5.82
N THR A 145 0.28 -13.52 -6.72
CA THR A 145 0.43 -13.94 -8.11
C THR A 145 1.08 -15.33 -8.19
N GLU A 146 0.96 -15.96 -9.34
CA GLU A 146 1.55 -17.28 -9.59
C GLU A 146 3.07 -17.24 -9.43
N GLU A 147 3.73 -16.20 -9.94
CA GLU A 147 5.18 -16.02 -9.87
C GLU A 147 5.68 -15.92 -8.43
N VAL A 148 4.97 -15.17 -7.59
CA VAL A 148 5.30 -15.08 -6.15
C VAL A 148 5.05 -16.41 -5.46
N ASN A 149 3.94 -17.10 -5.76
CA ASN A 149 3.67 -18.41 -5.17
C ASN A 149 4.66 -19.48 -5.64
N LYS A 150 5.14 -19.42 -6.90
CA LYS A 150 6.23 -20.27 -7.39
C LYS A 150 7.48 -20.10 -6.52
N TYR A 151 7.92 -18.86 -6.29
CA TYR A 151 9.05 -18.57 -5.39
C TYR A 151 8.83 -19.12 -3.97
N LEU A 152 7.66 -18.86 -3.38
CA LEU A 152 7.35 -19.31 -2.02
C LEU A 152 7.36 -20.84 -1.88
N LYS A 153 6.99 -21.56 -2.94
CA LYS A 153 6.96 -23.01 -2.99
C LYS A 153 8.33 -23.62 -3.27
N GLU A 154 9.09 -23.03 -4.20
CA GLU A 154 10.40 -23.55 -4.61
C GLU A 154 11.50 -23.26 -3.60
N ILE A 155 11.42 -22.13 -2.87
CA ILE A 155 12.39 -21.78 -1.84
C ILE A 155 11.75 -21.98 -0.46
N PRO A 156 12.09 -23.07 0.26
CA PRO A 156 11.56 -23.35 1.59
C PRO A 156 11.82 -22.19 2.56
N PHE A 157 10.93 -22.00 3.53
CA PHE A 157 11.04 -20.93 4.53
C PHE A 157 12.42 -20.85 5.18
N THR A 158 13.04 -21.99 5.49
CA THR A 158 14.35 -22.10 6.14
C THR A 158 15.52 -21.66 5.25
N GLU A 159 15.35 -21.70 3.93
CA GLU A 159 16.36 -21.37 2.93
C GLU A 159 16.23 -19.95 2.39
N ARG A 160 15.13 -19.27 2.68
CA ARG A 160 14.93 -17.89 2.25
C ARG A 160 15.89 -16.96 2.97
N PRO A 161 16.33 -15.87 2.30
CA PRO A 161 17.21 -14.88 2.89
C PRO A 161 16.65 -14.32 4.20
N LYS A 162 17.53 -14.03 5.15
CA LYS A 162 17.18 -13.40 6.43
C LYS A 162 17.09 -11.89 6.27
N GLY A 163 16.48 -11.25 7.27
CA GLY A 163 16.26 -9.81 7.24
C GLY A 163 15.02 -9.43 6.41
N ARG A 164 15.07 -8.25 5.81
CA ARG A 164 13.94 -7.67 5.08
C ARG A 164 14.12 -7.88 3.58
N ILE A 165 13.22 -8.64 2.98
CA ILE A 165 13.24 -9.00 1.57
C ILE A 165 12.02 -8.42 0.88
N HIS A 166 12.22 -7.77 -0.25
CA HIS A 166 11.15 -7.31 -1.14
C HIS A 166 11.05 -8.24 -2.33
N ILE A 167 9.84 -8.68 -2.61
CA ILE A 167 9.52 -9.54 -3.76
C ILE A 167 8.52 -8.81 -4.63
N PHE A 168 8.78 -8.79 -5.92
CA PHE A 168 7.81 -8.39 -6.92
C PHE A 168 7.78 -9.45 -8.03
N GLY A 169 6.64 -10.11 -8.20
CA GLY A 169 6.45 -11.17 -9.20
C GLY A 169 5.15 -10.97 -9.96
N SER A 170 5.21 -10.98 -11.30
CA SER A 170 4.05 -10.81 -12.17
C SER A 170 4.36 -11.21 -13.60
N LYS A 171 3.37 -11.80 -14.27
CA LYS A 171 3.40 -12.03 -15.73
C LYS A 171 3.63 -10.76 -16.55
N ASN A 172 3.29 -9.59 -16.00
CA ASN A 172 3.45 -8.28 -16.65
C ASN A 172 4.91 -7.80 -16.66
N ILE A 173 5.84 -8.45 -15.98
CA ILE A 173 7.25 -8.09 -16.01
C ILE A 173 7.78 -8.24 -17.46
N ALA A 174 8.27 -7.14 -18.01
CA ALA A 174 8.85 -7.07 -19.35
C ALA A 174 10.37 -7.29 -19.31
N SER A 175 11.05 -6.71 -18.31
CA SER A 175 12.48 -6.91 -18.07
C SER A 175 12.85 -6.79 -16.61
N ILE A 176 13.86 -7.55 -16.23
CA ILE A 176 14.54 -7.48 -14.92
C ILE A 176 16.04 -7.62 -15.15
N PRO A 177 16.91 -7.03 -14.31
CA PRO A 177 18.32 -7.37 -14.32
C PRO A 177 18.51 -8.85 -13.97
N ASP A 178 19.48 -9.50 -14.62
CA ASP A 178 19.94 -10.87 -14.28
C ASP A 178 18.98 -12.05 -14.56
N GLY A 179 17.94 -11.89 -15.38
CA GLY A 179 17.32 -13.03 -16.08
C GLY A 179 16.47 -14.01 -15.27
N PHE A 180 15.95 -13.63 -14.09
CA PHE A 180 15.00 -14.47 -13.38
C PHE A 180 13.58 -14.37 -13.96
N ASP A 181 12.91 -15.50 -14.10
CA ASP A 181 11.57 -15.63 -14.66
C ASP A 181 10.53 -14.79 -13.90
N LYS A 182 10.29 -13.56 -14.40
CA LYS A 182 9.16 -12.70 -14.00
C LYS A 182 9.01 -12.46 -12.49
N ILE A 183 10.12 -12.51 -11.76
CA ILE A 183 10.18 -12.23 -10.34
C ILE A 183 11.49 -11.51 -9.98
N VAL A 184 11.38 -10.44 -9.18
CA VAL A 184 12.51 -9.74 -8.56
C VAL A 184 12.51 -10.04 -7.08
N VAL A 185 13.65 -10.46 -6.56
CA VAL A 185 13.90 -10.61 -5.12
C VAL A 185 15.04 -9.68 -4.74
N ALA A 186 14.71 -8.65 -3.96
CA ALA A 186 15.67 -7.64 -3.56
C ALA A 186 15.83 -7.62 -2.02
N GLU A 187 17.07 -7.72 -1.57
CA GLU A 187 17.43 -7.66 -0.16
C GLU A 187 17.62 -6.20 0.26
N GLN A 188 16.98 -5.80 1.34
CA GLN A 188 17.25 -4.51 1.94
C GLN A 188 18.48 -4.64 2.83
N SER A 189 19.57 -3.90 2.51
CA SER A 189 20.78 -3.90 3.32
C SER A 189 20.51 -3.49 4.78
N GLU A 190 21.25 -4.09 5.72
CA GLU A 190 21.12 -3.82 7.14
C GLU A 190 21.42 -2.35 7.49
N LYS A 191 20.76 -1.87 8.56
CA LYS A 191 21.02 -0.54 9.14
C LYS A 191 22.43 -0.47 9.68
N LYS A 192 23.29 0.38 9.15
CA LYS A 192 24.47 0.83 9.87
C LYS A 192 24.04 1.85 10.94
N GLN A 193 24.25 1.52 12.21
CA GLN A 193 24.16 2.51 13.29
C GLN A 193 25.32 3.49 13.14
N ILE A 194 25.04 4.73 12.80
CA ILE A 194 26.05 5.78 12.79
C ILE A 194 26.20 6.28 14.22
N PRO A 195 27.39 6.20 14.83
CA PRO A 195 27.62 6.74 16.17
C PRO A 195 27.42 8.26 16.17
N ILE A 196 26.52 8.75 17.00
CA ILE A 196 26.34 10.18 17.20
C ILE A 196 27.51 10.68 18.04
N LYS A 197 28.31 11.60 17.51
CA LYS A 197 29.32 12.33 18.29
C LYS A 197 28.60 13.13 19.38
N ASN A 198 28.87 12.78 20.65
CA ASN A 198 28.33 13.42 21.83
C ASN A 198 28.96 14.83 21.99
N ASN A 199 28.19 15.87 21.74
CA ASN A 199 28.46 17.21 22.25
C ASN A 199 27.47 17.52 23.40
N GLY A 200 27.65 16.89 24.52
CA GLY A 200 27.22 17.32 25.86
C GLY A 200 25.75 17.75 26.12
N LYS A 201 24.77 17.49 25.22
CA LYS A 201 23.36 17.84 25.41
C LYS A 201 22.47 16.61 25.33
N LYS A 202 21.48 16.55 26.23
CA LYS A 202 20.52 15.45 26.46
C LYS A 202 20.19 14.62 25.20
N GLN A 203 20.40 13.32 25.32
CA GLN A 203 20.15 12.31 24.29
C GLN A 203 18.70 12.39 23.79
N LYS A 204 18.48 12.90 22.57
CA LYS A 204 17.33 12.53 21.77
C LYS A 204 17.64 11.16 21.17
N LYS A 205 16.77 10.17 21.39
CA LYS A 205 16.89 8.85 20.78
C LYS A 205 17.12 9.01 19.27
N ALA A 206 18.27 8.54 18.78
CA ALA A 206 18.60 8.59 17.37
C ALA A 206 17.53 7.82 16.57
N LYS A 207 16.87 8.48 15.64
CA LYS A 207 16.09 7.79 14.60
C LYS A 207 17.10 7.05 13.72
N ALA A 208 17.01 5.72 13.69
CA ALA A 208 17.81 4.92 12.78
C ALA A 208 17.54 5.37 11.33
N ARG A 209 18.55 5.91 10.65
CA ARG A 209 18.50 6.15 9.21
C ARG A 209 18.92 4.86 8.51
N TYR A 210 18.14 4.47 7.50
CA TYR A 210 18.56 3.43 6.58
C TYR A 210 19.55 4.05 5.59
N GLU A 211 20.79 3.65 5.63
CA GLU A 211 21.72 3.82 4.52
C GLU A 211 21.70 2.52 3.72
N GLY A 212 20.88 2.46 2.69
CA GLY A 212 21.01 1.48 1.65
C GLY A 212 22.16 1.92 0.74
N THR A 213 23.18 1.10 0.56
CA THR A 213 24.01 1.17 -0.64
C THR A 213 23.13 0.66 -1.77
N PHE A 214 22.53 1.59 -2.51
CA PHE A 214 21.81 1.28 -3.73
C PHE A 214 22.82 0.77 -4.76
N SER A 215 22.87 -0.52 -4.96
CA SER A 215 23.34 -1.03 -6.23
C SER A 215 22.16 -0.82 -7.21
N GLU A 216 22.22 0.23 -7.98
CA GLU A 216 21.16 0.74 -8.85
C GLU A 216 20.63 -0.28 -9.88
N SER A 217 21.29 -1.42 -10.07
CA SER A 217 20.99 -2.36 -11.13
C SER A 217 20.17 -3.60 -10.72
N ARG A 218 20.14 -4.01 -9.45
CA ARG A 218 19.55 -5.32 -9.08
C ARG A 218 18.10 -5.28 -8.62
N SER A 219 17.55 -4.12 -8.31
CA SER A 219 16.18 -3.97 -7.85
C SER A 219 15.26 -3.30 -8.86
N ALA A 220 15.78 -2.83 -9.98
CA ALA A 220 14.99 -2.25 -11.05
C ALA A 220 14.09 -3.31 -11.70
N CYS A 221 12.83 -2.97 -11.90
CA CYS A 221 11.85 -3.83 -12.53
C CYS A 221 11.02 -3.05 -13.53
N THR A 222 10.92 -3.54 -14.76
CA THR A 222 10.06 -2.95 -15.79
C THR A 222 8.85 -3.84 -15.99
N VAL A 223 7.65 -3.28 -15.86
CA VAL A 223 6.38 -3.94 -16.14
C VAL A 223 5.71 -3.32 -17.34
N LYS A 224 4.98 -4.14 -18.10
CA LYS A 224 4.08 -3.67 -19.14
C LYS A 224 2.69 -3.51 -18.54
N ILE A 225 2.17 -2.28 -18.56
CA ILE A 225 0.83 -1.93 -18.12
C ILE A 225 0.11 -1.33 -19.31
N LEU A 226 -0.94 -2.00 -19.79
CA LEU A 226 -1.59 -1.67 -21.06
C LEU A 226 -0.54 -1.63 -22.21
N ASP A 227 -0.39 -0.50 -22.87
CA ASP A 227 0.57 -0.27 -23.97
C ASP A 227 1.91 0.33 -23.51
N LYS A 228 2.06 0.72 -22.25
CA LYS A 228 3.25 1.39 -21.71
C LYS A 228 4.15 0.44 -20.91
N SER A 229 5.44 0.72 -20.94
CA SER A 229 6.44 0.12 -20.06
C SER A 229 6.78 1.08 -18.94
N ILE A 230 6.75 0.59 -17.70
CA ILE A 230 7.03 1.39 -16.51
C ILE A 230 8.12 0.71 -15.70
N THR A 231 9.21 1.41 -15.48
CA THR A 231 10.34 0.95 -14.65
C THR A 231 10.24 1.55 -13.26
N PHE A 232 10.51 0.74 -12.24
CA PHE A 232 10.49 1.14 -10.85
C PHE A 232 11.48 0.33 -10.02
N ASP A 233 11.71 0.76 -8.78
CA ASP A 233 12.52 0.03 -7.82
C ASP A 233 11.66 -0.95 -7.01
N ALA A 234 11.97 -2.25 -7.05
CA ALA A 234 11.26 -3.27 -6.26
C ALA A 234 11.40 -3.07 -4.74
N LEU A 235 12.46 -2.40 -4.28
CA LEU A 235 12.62 -1.96 -2.88
C LEU A 235 11.66 -0.81 -2.53
N GLY A 236 11.27 -0.01 -3.51
CA GLY A 236 10.34 1.11 -3.36
C GLY A 236 8.87 0.66 -3.35
N PHE A 237 7.97 1.65 -3.43
CA PHE A 237 6.55 1.40 -3.60
C PHE A 237 6.22 1.24 -5.09
N PHE A 238 5.45 0.21 -5.41
CA PHE A 238 4.71 0.07 -6.65
C PHE A 238 3.37 -0.61 -6.39
N GLN A 239 2.38 -0.42 -7.27
CA GLN A 239 1.06 -1.01 -7.12
C GLN A 239 1.15 -2.54 -7.09
N SER A 240 0.54 -3.15 -6.08
CA SER A 240 0.59 -4.60 -5.90
C SER A 240 -0.51 -5.36 -6.63
N ASN A 241 -1.57 -4.67 -7.05
CA ASN A 241 -2.67 -5.21 -7.84
C ASN A 241 -2.66 -4.57 -9.24
N LEU A 242 -2.00 -5.23 -10.18
CA LEU A 242 -1.83 -4.69 -11.54
C LEU A 242 -3.13 -4.75 -12.34
N GLU A 243 -4.02 -5.72 -12.09
CA GLU A 243 -5.32 -5.80 -12.72
C GLU A 243 -6.18 -4.56 -12.40
N VAL A 244 -6.23 -4.17 -11.13
CA VAL A 244 -6.97 -2.98 -10.71
C VAL A 244 -6.28 -1.72 -11.24
N LEU A 245 -4.96 -1.67 -11.27
CA LEU A 245 -4.21 -0.56 -11.86
C LEU A 245 -4.57 -0.38 -13.35
N GLU A 246 -4.52 -1.42 -14.16
CA GLU A 246 -4.86 -1.39 -15.58
C GLU A 246 -6.30 -0.91 -15.81
N LYS A 247 -7.25 -1.35 -14.99
CA LYS A 247 -8.65 -0.90 -15.06
C LYS A 247 -8.82 0.56 -14.61
N SER A 248 -7.98 1.04 -13.69
CA SER A 248 -8.09 2.40 -13.13
C SER A 248 -7.49 3.46 -14.06
N ILE A 249 -6.42 3.13 -14.78
CA ILE A 249 -5.71 4.08 -15.64
C ILE A 249 -6.66 4.78 -16.63
N PRO A 250 -7.43 4.09 -17.48
CA PRO A 250 -8.31 4.78 -18.44
C PRO A 250 -9.42 5.59 -17.78
N LEU A 251 -9.83 5.25 -16.56
CA LEU A 251 -10.82 6.01 -15.80
C LEU A 251 -10.25 7.30 -15.21
N ILE A 252 -8.97 7.31 -14.88
CA ILE A 252 -8.28 8.46 -14.27
C ILE A 252 -7.70 9.38 -15.35
N THR A 253 -7.15 8.80 -16.43
CA THR A 253 -6.41 9.54 -17.46
C THR A 253 -7.19 9.75 -18.75
N GLY A 254 -8.26 9.00 -18.96
CA GLY A 254 -9.05 9.06 -20.20
C GLY A 254 -9.93 10.30 -20.29
N GLY A 255 -10.00 10.87 -21.50
CA GLY A 255 -10.90 12.00 -21.80
C GLY A 255 -10.45 13.35 -21.24
N ILE A 256 -9.26 13.42 -20.63
CA ILE A 256 -8.67 14.66 -20.14
C ILE A 256 -7.45 15.04 -20.97
N SER A 257 -7.30 16.33 -21.25
CA SER A 257 -6.16 16.87 -21.98
C SER A 257 -5.93 18.34 -21.62
N GLY A 258 -4.74 18.85 -21.86
CA GLY A 258 -4.46 20.25 -21.57
C GLY A 258 -2.98 20.61 -21.74
N LYS A 259 -2.67 21.83 -21.35
CA LYS A 259 -1.29 22.33 -21.41
C LYS A 259 -0.43 21.80 -20.26
N ASN A 260 -0.96 21.80 -19.05
CA ASN A 260 -0.22 21.43 -17.85
C ASN A 260 -1.00 20.41 -17.02
N VAL A 261 -0.31 19.46 -16.43
CA VAL A 261 -0.85 18.52 -15.43
C VAL A 261 0.11 18.37 -14.25
N LEU A 262 -0.47 18.29 -13.06
CA LEU A 262 0.25 18.04 -11.81
C LEU A 262 -0.09 16.62 -11.33
N ASP A 263 0.93 15.75 -11.23
CA ASP A 263 0.85 14.44 -10.59
C ASP A 263 1.47 14.53 -9.19
N MET A 264 0.59 14.64 -8.20
CA MET A 264 0.97 14.73 -6.79
C MET A 264 1.11 13.33 -6.21
N TYR A 265 2.24 13.03 -5.57
CA TYR A 265 2.62 11.70 -5.10
C TYR A 265 2.84 10.72 -6.26
N SER A 266 3.56 11.18 -7.28
CA SER A 266 3.71 10.51 -8.57
C SER A 266 4.40 9.13 -8.50
N GLY A 267 5.14 8.82 -7.42
CA GLY A 267 5.92 7.58 -7.34
C GLY A 267 6.90 7.48 -8.52
N ALA A 268 6.88 6.34 -9.23
CA ALA A 268 7.63 6.14 -10.47
C ALA A 268 6.97 6.76 -11.72
N GLY A 269 6.02 7.69 -11.55
CA GLY A 269 5.33 8.37 -12.66
C GLY A 269 4.27 7.51 -13.35
N THR A 270 3.68 6.55 -12.66
CA THR A 270 2.76 5.57 -13.25
C THR A 270 1.61 6.19 -14.02
N PHE A 271 0.91 7.19 -13.46
CA PHE A 271 -0.16 7.89 -14.16
C PHE A 271 0.38 8.91 -15.15
N SER A 272 1.48 9.56 -14.81
CA SER A 272 2.14 10.56 -15.65
C SER A 272 2.53 10.04 -17.01
N VAL A 273 2.96 8.77 -17.11
CA VAL A 273 3.30 8.12 -18.39
C VAL A 273 2.11 8.08 -19.35
N PHE A 274 0.90 7.89 -18.84
CA PHE A 274 -0.34 7.90 -19.63
C PHE A 274 -0.84 9.32 -19.89
N LEU A 275 -0.73 10.22 -18.92
CA LEU A 275 -1.09 11.64 -19.07
C LEU A 275 -0.20 12.35 -20.07
N ALA A 276 1.04 11.89 -20.27
CA ALA A 276 2.00 12.46 -21.19
C ALA A 276 1.59 12.43 -22.68
N ASP A 277 0.58 11.64 -23.02
CA ASP A 277 0.04 11.60 -24.38
C ASP A 277 -1.02 12.71 -24.61
N SER A 278 -1.55 13.33 -23.53
CA SER A 278 -2.66 14.29 -23.57
C SER A 278 -2.30 15.66 -23.00
N PHE A 279 -1.11 15.80 -22.38
CA PHE A 279 -0.64 17.04 -21.80
C PHE A 279 0.74 17.45 -22.32
N GLU A 280 0.94 18.77 -22.54
CA GLU A 280 2.22 19.30 -23.03
C GLU A 280 3.31 19.31 -21.97
N ASN A 281 2.95 19.62 -20.72
CA ASN A 281 3.88 19.75 -19.61
C ASN A 281 3.38 18.93 -18.41
N ILE A 282 4.27 18.17 -17.80
CA ILE A 282 3.97 17.35 -16.65
C ILE A 282 4.79 17.84 -15.46
N VAL A 283 4.13 18.06 -14.33
CA VAL A 283 4.79 18.36 -13.05
C VAL A 283 4.62 17.18 -12.12
N LEU A 284 5.74 16.63 -11.65
CA LEU A 284 5.82 15.51 -10.74
C LEU A 284 6.20 15.98 -9.34
N VAL A 285 5.47 15.54 -8.33
CA VAL A 285 5.81 15.79 -6.92
C VAL A 285 5.88 14.46 -6.19
N GLU A 286 7.07 14.10 -5.73
CA GLU A 286 7.32 12.85 -5.01
C GLU A 286 8.46 13.05 -3.99
N HIS A 287 8.25 12.61 -2.75
CA HIS A 287 9.27 12.77 -1.69
C HIS A 287 10.38 11.72 -1.74
N ASN A 288 10.08 10.55 -2.30
CA ASN A 288 11.06 9.47 -2.46
C ASN A 288 11.93 9.74 -3.69
N LYS A 289 13.16 10.18 -3.44
CA LYS A 289 14.11 10.55 -4.50
C LYS A 289 14.44 9.41 -5.47
N SER A 290 14.47 8.15 -5.02
CA SER A 290 14.70 7.03 -5.93
C SER A 290 13.51 6.78 -6.84
N ALA A 291 12.28 7.00 -6.38
CA ALA A 291 11.10 6.94 -7.23
C ALA A 291 11.10 8.04 -8.28
N VAL A 292 11.53 9.27 -7.92
CA VAL A 292 11.67 10.39 -8.87
C VAL A 292 12.62 10.04 -10.02
N VAL A 293 13.77 9.40 -9.74
CA VAL A 293 14.70 8.98 -10.81
C VAL A 293 14.01 8.07 -11.82
N TYR A 294 13.22 7.10 -11.37
CA TYR A 294 12.48 6.24 -12.28
C TYR A 294 11.34 6.97 -13.00
N ALA A 295 10.68 7.92 -12.34
CA ALA A 295 9.67 8.75 -12.99
C ALA A 295 10.27 9.58 -14.13
N GLU A 296 11.45 10.18 -13.93
CA GLU A 296 12.19 10.90 -14.95
C GLU A 296 12.63 9.99 -16.12
N GLN A 297 13.08 8.76 -15.82
CA GLN A 297 13.40 7.78 -16.85
C GLN A 297 12.17 7.37 -17.67
N ASN A 298 11.04 7.11 -17.01
CA ASN A 298 9.80 6.72 -17.66
C ASN A 298 9.21 7.85 -18.54
N LEU A 299 9.58 9.10 -18.29
CA LEU A 299 9.16 10.29 -19.02
C LEU A 299 10.27 10.96 -19.86
N ALA A 300 11.39 10.27 -20.09
CA ALA A 300 12.59 10.88 -20.70
C ALA A 300 12.33 11.62 -22.03
N GLU A 301 11.37 11.11 -22.84
CA GLU A 301 10.99 11.71 -24.12
C GLU A 301 9.87 12.78 -24.01
N LYS A 302 9.40 13.07 -22.81
CA LYS A 302 8.28 13.98 -22.58
C LYS A 302 8.73 15.19 -21.77
N LYS A 303 8.11 16.34 -22.03
CA LYS A 303 8.41 17.56 -21.29
C LYS A 303 7.85 17.48 -19.88
N HIS A 304 8.74 17.39 -18.89
CA HIS A 304 8.37 17.27 -17.49
C HIS A 304 9.28 18.07 -16.58
N LYS A 305 8.82 18.29 -15.35
CA LYS A 305 9.58 18.87 -14.24
C LYS A 305 9.26 18.08 -12.97
N SER A 306 10.29 17.64 -12.25
CA SER A 306 10.14 16.86 -11.02
C SER A 306 10.55 17.64 -9.78
N PHE A 307 9.87 17.39 -8.67
CA PHE A 307 10.16 17.94 -7.35
C PHE A 307 10.29 16.80 -6.33
N GLY A 308 11.51 16.58 -5.85
CA GLY A 308 11.84 15.58 -4.82
C GLY A 308 11.49 16.04 -3.40
N VAL A 309 10.24 16.45 -3.16
CA VAL A 309 9.74 17.00 -1.90
C VAL A 309 8.38 16.40 -1.54
N SER A 310 7.95 16.55 -0.28
CA SER A 310 6.58 16.15 0.11
C SER A 310 5.53 17.11 -0.46
N GLY A 311 4.31 16.60 -0.65
CA GLY A 311 3.22 17.37 -1.24
C GLY A 311 2.88 18.63 -0.45
N ASP A 312 2.87 18.56 0.89
CA ASP A 312 2.64 19.72 1.77
C ASP A 312 3.72 20.80 1.62
N VAL A 313 4.99 20.39 1.50
CA VAL A 313 6.10 21.34 1.22
C VAL A 313 5.94 21.95 -0.16
N TRP A 314 5.60 21.14 -1.18
CA TRP A 314 5.42 21.65 -2.52
C TRP A 314 4.27 22.67 -2.59
N VAL A 315 3.12 22.36 -2.01
CA VAL A 315 1.95 23.27 -1.95
C VAL A 315 2.31 24.58 -1.29
N LYS A 316 3.02 24.55 -0.16
CA LYS A 316 3.41 25.76 0.57
C LYS A 316 4.22 26.76 -0.29
N TYR A 317 5.05 26.27 -1.20
CA TYR A 317 5.96 27.13 -1.96
C TYR A 317 5.56 27.35 -3.42
N HIS A 318 4.65 26.54 -3.97
CA HIS A 318 4.36 26.53 -5.41
C HIS A 318 2.87 26.68 -5.76
N ALA A 319 1.95 26.51 -4.80
CA ALA A 319 0.51 26.49 -5.11
C ALA A 319 0.05 27.78 -5.80
N GLU A 320 0.46 28.96 -5.29
CA GLU A 320 0.05 30.24 -5.87
C GLU A 320 0.58 30.43 -7.30
N THR A 321 1.81 30.01 -7.57
CA THR A 321 2.42 30.08 -8.89
C THR A 321 1.78 29.08 -9.84
N CYS A 322 1.55 27.86 -9.37
CA CYS A 322 0.93 26.82 -10.17
C CYS A 322 -0.52 27.16 -10.55
N ILE A 323 -1.30 27.72 -9.63
CA ILE A 323 -2.67 28.17 -9.91
C ILE A 323 -2.67 29.28 -10.97
N LYS A 324 -1.72 30.22 -10.91
CA LYS A 324 -1.58 31.29 -11.90
C LYS A 324 -1.15 30.78 -13.28
N GLU A 325 -0.25 29.79 -13.32
CA GLU A 325 0.28 29.23 -14.58
C GLU A 325 -0.64 28.19 -15.22
N CYS A 326 -1.41 27.44 -14.41
CA CYS A 326 -2.31 26.40 -14.91
C CYS A 326 -3.65 26.94 -15.41
N GLY A 327 -3.98 28.23 -15.10
CA GLY A 327 -5.31 28.76 -15.45
C GLY A 327 -6.42 28.08 -14.66
N ASN A 328 -7.57 28.69 -14.57
CA ASN A 328 -8.71 28.19 -13.81
C ASN A 328 -8.96 26.68 -14.04
N PHE A 329 -8.88 25.93 -12.95
CA PHE A 329 -9.39 24.56 -12.91
C PHE A 329 -10.90 24.56 -12.99
#